data_37a5d07a189a19a37b697c75e689d2c3
#
_entry.id   37a5d07a189a19a37b697c75e689d2c3
#
_cell.length_a   1.000
_cell.length_b   1.000
_cell.length_c   1.000
_cell.angle_alpha   90.00
_cell.angle_beta   90.00
_cell.angle_gamma   90.00
#
_symmetry.space_group_name_H-M   'P 1'
#
loop_
_entity.id
_entity.type
_entity.pdbx_description
1 polymer ?
#
loop_
_entity_poly.entity_id
_entity_poly.type
_entity_poly.pdbx_seq_one_letter_code
_entity_poly.pdbx_strand_id
1 'polypeptide(L)' 'MKMLTPAEVAERLSVSYDTALLLIKSSGIPYLKIGRQYRVSEDVIDGLINQNEIVIVDYDE' A
#
# COMPACT_ATOMS: atom_id res chain seq x y z
N MET A 1 0.11 9.10 14.64
CA MET A 1 0.11 8.53 13.27
C MET A 1 0.00 7.03 13.34
N LYS A 2 -0.93 6.49 12.61
CA LYS A 2 -1.13 5.05 12.58
C LYS A 2 -0.35 4.43 11.44
N MET A 3 0.29 3.32 11.72
CA MET A 3 1.03 2.56 10.70
C MET A 3 0.21 1.34 10.32
N LEU A 4 0.13 1.09 9.04
CA LEU A 4 -0.66 -0.01 8.50
C LEU A 4 0.24 -1.14 8.04
N THR A 5 -0.22 -2.37 8.26
CA THR A 5 0.42 -3.55 7.68
C THR A 5 0.01 -3.67 6.22
N PRO A 6 0.75 -4.46 5.42
CA PRO A 6 0.30 -4.70 4.04
C PRO A 6 -1.11 -5.29 3.97
N ALA A 7 -1.48 -6.14 4.91
CA ALA A 7 -2.83 -6.69 4.93
C ALA A 7 -3.87 -5.59 5.15
N GLU A 8 -3.57 -4.63 6.01
CA GLU A 8 -4.48 -3.52 6.25
C GLU A 8 -4.55 -2.60 5.05
N VAL A 9 -3.43 -2.40 4.36
CA VAL A 9 -3.43 -1.62 3.13
C VAL A 9 -4.30 -2.30 2.07
N ALA A 10 -4.18 -3.62 1.95
CA ALA A 10 -4.99 -4.39 1.01
C ALA A 10 -6.47 -4.21 1.31
N GLU A 11 -6.83 -4.26 2.56
CA GLU A 11 -8.22 -4.12 2.97
C GLU A 11 -8.75 -2.72 2.65
N ARG A 12 -7.93 -1.71 2.94
CA ARG A 12 -8.33 -0.32 2.68
C ARG A 12 -8.56 -0.06 1.20
N LEU A 13 -7.75 -0.66 0.35
CA LEU A 13 -7.83 -0.45 -1.08
C LEU A 13 -8.69 -1.50 -1.79
N SER A 14 -9.18 -2.49 -1.06
CA SER A 14 -10.00 -3.57 -1.61
C SER A 14 -9.26 -4.33 -2.69
N VAL A 15 -8.00 -4.64 -2.44
CA VAL A 15 -7.18 -5.41 -3.37
C VAL A 15 -6.60 -6.59 -2.61
N SER A 16 -5.98 -7.51 -3.36
CA SER A 16 -5.34 -8.66 -2.75
C SER A 16 -4.10 -8.25 -1.97
N TYR A 17 -3.67 -9.12 -1.08
CA TYR A 17 -2.46 -8.88 -0.31
C TYR A 17 -1.26 -8.70 -1.24
N ASP A 18 -1.17 -9.53 -2.28
CA ASP A 18 -0.05 -9.47 -3.21
C ASP A 18 -0.04 -8.14 -3.95
N THR A 19 -1.21 -7.65 -4.34
CA THR A 19 -1.31 -6.37 -5.02
C THR A 19 -0.91 -5.22 -4.09
N ALA A 20 -1.34 -5.27 -2.83
CA ALA A 20 -0.94 -4.26 -1.87
C ALA A 20 0.57 -4.26 -1.65
N LEU A 21 1.16 -5.43 -1.57
CA LEU A 21 2.60 -5.55 -1.38
C LEU A 21 3.35 -4.99 -2.59
N LEU A 22 2.83 -5.26 -3.79
CA LEU A 22 3.40 -4.71 -5.01
C LEU A 22 3.31 -3.17 -5.00
N LEU A 23 2.19 -2.64 -4.57
CA LEU A 23 2.04 -1.19 -4.46
C LEU A 23 3.10 -0.60 -3.53
N ILE A 24 3.28 -1.21 -2.36
CA ILE A 24 4.23 -0.72 -1.39
C ILE A 24 5.64 -0.72 -1.98
N LYS A 25 5.99 -1.78 -2.69
CA LYS A 25 7.35 -1.95 -3.17
C LYS A 25 7.67 -1.14 -4.41
N SER A 26 6.68 -0.87 -5.26
CA SER A 26 6.99 -0.37 -6.59
C SER A 26 6.38 0.97 -6.93
N SER A 27 5.48 1.53 -6.12
CA SER A 27 4.84 2.78 -6.48
C SER A 27 5.59 4.01 -5.97
N GLY A 28 6.67 3.82 -5.24
CA GLY A 28 7.45 4.96 -4.74
C GLY A 28 6.88 5.63 -3.50
N ILE A 29 5.85 5.07 -2.90
CA ILE A 29 5.31 5.65 -1.67
C ILE A 29 6.27 5.39 -0.51
N PRO A 30 6.31 6.27 0.48
CA PRO A 30 7.14 6.05 1.65
C PRO A 30 6.67 4.83 2.43
N TYR A 31 7.58 3.99 2.79
CA TYR A 31 7.25 2.86 3.64
C TYR A 31 8.42 2.57 4.58
N LEU A 32 8.13 1.82 5.63
CA LEU A 32 9.11 1.44 6.61
C LEU A 32 9.25 -0.08 6.58
N LYS A 33 10.47 -0.56 6.53
CA LYS A 33 10.73 -1.99 6.59
C LYS A 33 11.48 -2.30 7.87
N ILE A 34 10.88 -3.13 8.70
CA ILE A 34 11.49 -3.55 9.96
C ILE A 34 11.66 -5.06 9.90
N GLY A 35 12.92 -5.51 9.75
CA GLY A 35 13.16 -6.92 9.54
C GLY A 35 12.49 -7.38 8.27
N ARG A 36 11.50 -8.25 8.39
CA ARG A 36 10.74 -8.75 7.23
C ARG A 36 9.35 -8.15 7.14
N GLN A 37 9.09 -7.13 7.94
CA GLN A 37 7.75 -6.56 8.01
C GLN A 37 7.74 -5.19 7.36
N TYR A 38 6.68 -4.92 6.63
CA TYR A 38 6.47 -3.63 6.01
C TYR A 38 5.40 -2.86 6.77
N ARG A 39 5.56 -1.54 6.81
CA ARG A 39 4.57 -0.66 7.41
C ARG A 39 4.45 0.59 6.57
N VAL A 40 3.23 1.08 6.41
CA VAL A 40 2.95 2.28 5.64
C VAL A 40 2.08 3.19 6.48
N SER A 41 2.36 4.48 6.45
CA SER A 41 1.57 5.44 7.18
C SER A 41 0.14 5.49 6.65
N GLU A 42 -0.83 5.51 7.55
CA GLU A 42 -2.22 5.66 7.16
C GLU A 42 -2.44 6.94 6.37
N ASP A 43 -1.74 8.01 6.76
CA ASP A 43 -1.87 9.29 6.06
C ASP A 43 -1.43 9.19 4.61
N VAL A 44 -0.38 8.41 4.34
CA VAL A 44 0.10 8.20 2.98
C VAL A 44 -0.98 7.52 2.14
N ILE A 45 -1.59 6.48 2.68
CA ILE A 45 -2.62 5.74 1.95
C ILE A 45 -3.85 6.61 1.74
N ASP A 46 -4.28 7.34 2.76
CA ASP A 46 -5.43 8.23 2.62
C ASP A 46 -5.16 9.31 1.58
N GLY A 47 -3.94 9.82 1.54
CA GLY A 47 -3.57 10.82 0.54
C GLY A 47 -3.66 10.28 -0.87
N LEU A 48 -3.22 9.06 -1.09
CA LEU A 48 -3.30 8.43 -2.40
C LEU A 48 -4.75 8.23 -2.83
N ILE A 49 -5.59 7.78 -1.91
CA ILE A 49 -6.99 7.55 -2.21
C ILE A 49 -7.64 8.88 -2.59
N ASN A 50 -7.37 9.92 -1.83
CA ASN A 50 -7.99 11.22 -2.06
C ASN A 50 -7.54 11.85 -3.38
N GLN A 51 -6.33 11.56 -3.81
CA GLN A 51 -5.81 12.13 -5.05
C GLN A 51 -6.21 11.34 -6.27
N ASN A 52 -6.73 10.13 -6.08
CA ASN A 52 -7.12 9.28 -7.21
C ASN A 52 -5.96 9.02 -8.16
N GLU A 53 -4.75 8.90 -7.60
CA GLU A 53 -3.57 8.78 -8.45
C GLU A 53 -2.84 7.47 -8.28
N ILE A 54 -3.49 6.49 -7.69
CA ILE A 54 -2.87 5.17 -7.56
C ILE A 54 -2.99 4.45 -8.88
N VAL A 55 -1.84 4.09 -9.45
CA VAL A 55 -1.82 3.24 -10.62
C VAL A 55 -1.15 1.94 -10.24
N ILE A 56 -1.92 0.89 -10.21
CA ILE A 56 -1.41 -0.45 -9.91
C ILE A 56 -1.54 -1.25 -11.18
N VAL A 57 -0.39 -1.67 -11.70
CA VAL A 57 -0.40 -2.50 -12.90
C VAL A 57 -0.51 -3.93 -12.45
N ASP A 58 -1.67 -4.50 -12.68
CA ASP A 58 -1.97 -5.86 -12.25
C ASP A 58 -2.14 -6.72 -13.48
N TYR A 59 -1.26 -7.67 -13.63
CA TYR A 59 -1.26 -8.50 -14.82
C TYR A 59 -2.02 -9.79 -14.66
N ASP A 60 -2.74 -9.93 -13.59
CA ASP A 60 -3.45 -11.16 -13.30
C ASP A 60 -4.76 -11.29 -14.08
N GLU A 61 -5.01 -10.38 -14.92
CA GLU A 61 -6.27 -10.39 -15.68
C GLU A 61 -6.36 -11.58 -16.60
#